data_b0035aba077fe4e1e5de8fd69e5ee661
#
_entry.id   b0035aba077fe4e1e5de8fd69e5ee661
#
_cell.length_a   1.000
_cell.length_b   1.000
_cell.length_c   1.000
_cell.angle_alpha   90.00
_cell.angle_beta   90.00
_cell.angle_gamma   90.00
#
_symmetry.space_group_name_H-M   'P 1'
#
loop_
_entity.id
_entity.type
_entity.pdbx_description
1 polymer ?
#
loop_
_entity_poly.entity_id
_entity_poly.type
_entity_poly.pdbx_seq_one_letter_code
_entity_poly.pdbx_strand_id
1 'polypeptide(L)'
;MPVKETVLEIKLKNLKGNFEFLKSKINPATKFMAVVKAFSYGSDSVVISKELENIGADYLAVAYTSEGIELRENGIRLPILVLHPQEEDFENIINYSLEPSIYSFRILDLFLKVLKYNNIEQYPYQIKFNTGLNRLGFIIEDIDKLFSLIKNNTPKYIFSHLGASEDLSEKDYTNAQILLFESIANTLEQKLAVKLKKHLVNTSGILNYSNYQFDMVRSGIGLYGYGNDLKFKKDLKPILSLKTVISQIHFLSNGDSVGYNLGYTAKSNITIATLPIGHADGIGRLYGKGKGEVLVNDKMAKIVGNVCMDMIMVDVSNINCKEGDEVIIFNDDSYTAEEFAGKAGTISYELIASLSRRIKRKILS
;
A
#
# COMPACT_ATOMS: atom_id res chain seq x y z
N MET A 1 8.45 20.65 16.63
CA MET A 1 7.59 21.05 17.78
C MET A 1 6.65 19.90 18.07
N PRO A 2 6.37 19.57 19.35
CA PRO A 2 5.41 18.55 19.73
C PRO A 2 4.04 18.80 19.10
N VAL A 3 3.31 17.72 18.79
CA VAL A 3 1.94 17.84 18.27
C VAL A 3 0.96 18.25 19.37
N LYS A 4 -0.17 18.83 19.01
CA LYS A 4 -1.24 19.23 19.93
C LYS A 4 -2.55 18.46 19.69
N GLU A 5 -2.56 17.57 18.72
CA GLU A 5 -3.69 16.73 18.30
C GLU A 5 -3.17 15.44 17.66
N THR A 6 -4.05 14.48 17.38
CA THR A 6 -3.68 13.28 16.62
C THR A 6 -3.36 13.66 15.18
N VAL A 7 -2.14 13.34 14.73
CA VAL A 7 -1.64 13.67 13.39
C VAL A 7 -0.86 12.51 12.78
N LEU A 8 -0.96 12.36 11.48
CA LEU A 8 -0.08 11.53 10.66
C LEU A 8 0.91 12.45 9.94
N GLU A 9 2.16 12.42 10.35
CA GLU A 9 3.25 13.13 9.68
C GLU A 9 3.73 12.29 8.49
N ILE A 10 3.92 12.93 7.33
CA ILE A 10 4.34 12.32 6.06
C ILE A 10 5.64 12.98 5.62
N LYS A 11 6.76 12.24 5.62
CA LYS A 11 8.09 12.73 5.23
C LYS A 11 8.35 12.50 3.74
N LEU A 12 8.18 13.53 2.91
CA LEU A 12 8.42 13.44 1.46
C LEU A 12 9.90 13.19 1.12
N LYS A 13 10.82 13.68 1.93
CA LYS A 13 12.26 13.38 1.77
C LYS A 13 12.54 11.87 1.84
N ASN A 14 11.88 11.13 2.74
CA ASN A 14 12.02 9.68 2.82
C ASN A 14 11.40 8.99 1.60
N LEU A 15 10.23 9.46 1.11
CA LEU A 15 9.60 8.97 -0.12
C LEU A 15 10.56 9.09 -1.31
N LYS A 16 11.17 10.28 -1.48
CA LYS A 16 12.16 10.53 -2.53
C LYS A 16 13.37 9.59 -2.40
N GLY A 17 13.94 9.45 -1.21
CA GLY A 17 15.07 8.55 -0.96
C GLY A 17 14.73 7.08 -1.28
N ASN A 18 13.53 6.62 -0.88
CA ASN A 18 13.07 5.26 -1.20
C ASN A 18 12.90 5.06 -2.71
N PHE A 19 12.32 6.05 -3.42
CA PHE A 19 12.18 6.02 -4.86
C PHE A 19 13.56 5.94 -5.55
N GLU A 20 14.49 6.82 -5.19
CA GLU A 20 15.84 6.86 -5.73
C GLU A 20 16.59 5.53 -5.48
N PHE A 21 16.48 4.97 -4.28
CA PHE A 21 17.06 3.67 -3.95
C PHE A 21 16.49 2.55 -4.84
N LEU A 22 15.17 2.44 -4.96
CA LEU A 22 14.53 1.43 -5.81
C LEU A 22 14.85 1.66 -7.28
N LYS A 23 14.89 2.90 -7.76
CA LYS A 23 15.26 3.27 -9.13
C LYS A 23 16.71 2.88 -9.42
N SER A 24 17.62 2.95 -8.44
CA SER A 24 19.03 2.53 -8.59
C SER A 24 19.21 1.01 -8.78
N LYS A 25 18.18 0.20 -8.49
CA LYS A 25 18.21 -1.27 -8.66
C LYS A 25 17.69 -1.74 -10.00
N ILE A 26 17.24 -0.82 -10.85
CA ILE A 26 16.69 -1.15 -12.17
C ILE A 26 17.52 -0.54 -13.30
N ASN A 27 17.40 -1.11 -14.49
CA ASN A 27 18.04 -0.58 -15.67
C ASN A 27 17.50 0.82 -16.02
N PRO A 28 18.32 1.74 -16.54
CA PRO A 28 17.87 3.09 -16.88
C PRO A 28 16.69 3.15 -17.86
N ALA A 29 16.60 2.16 -18.78
CA ALA A 29 15.50 2.06 -19.74
C ALA A 29 14.20 1.47 -19.16
N THR A 30 14.28 0.81 -18.01
CA THR A 30 13.11 0.21 -17.36
C THR A 30 12.26 1.28 -16.69
N LYS A 31 10.96 1.32 -17.00
CA LYS A 31 10.01 2.24 -16.41
C LYS A 31 9.68 1.87 -14.97
N PHE A 32 9.31 2.87 -14.19
CA PHE A 32 8.92 2.71 -12.79
C PHE A 32 7.44 3.09 -12.59
N MET A 33 6.62 2.10 -12.23
CA MET A 33 5.22 2.31 -11.85
C MET A 33 5.10 2.37 -10.32
N ALA A 34 4.67 3.51 -9.81
CA ALA A 34 4.39 3.70 -8.39
C ALA A 34 2.95 3.29 -8.06
N VAL A 35 2.77 2.42 -7.06
CA VAL A 35 1.45 1.93 -6.64
C VAL A 35 0.94 2.81 -5.49
N VAL A 36 -0.09 3.60 -5.77
CA VAL A 36 -0.66 4.63 -4.88
C VAL A 36 -2.10 4.35 -4.46
N LYS A 37 -2.55 3.10 -4.57
CA LYS A 37 -3.88 2.64 -4.18
C LYS A 37 -4.14 2.77 -2.67
N ALA A 38 -5.41 2.64 -2.25
CA ALA A 38 -5.84 2.71 -0.85
C ALA A 38 -5.37 3.99 -0.16
N PHE A 39 -5.67 5.14 -0.78
CA PHE A 39 -5.25 6.47 -0.33
C PHE A 39 -3.73 6.56 -0.14
N SER A 40 -2.97 6.05 -1.12
CA SER A 40 -1.51 5.90 -1.04
C SER A 40 -1.08 5.20 0.23
N TYR A 41 -1.61 3.97 0.44
CA TYR A 41 -1.38 3.18 1.66
C TYR A 41 -1.69 3.98 2.93
N GLY A 42 -2.85 4.68 2.95
CA GLY A 42 -3.33 5.44 4.11
C GLY A 42 -2.65 6.80 4.34
N SER A 43 -1.73 7.21 3.47
CA SER A 43 -1.05 8.51 3.57
C SER A 43 -1.88 9.65 2.98
N ASP A 44 -1.66 10.00 1.72
CA ASP A 44 -2.40 11.00 0.95
C ASP A 44 -2.15 10.78 -0.55
N SER A 45 -3.19 10.36 -1.29
CA SER A 45 -3.05 10.00 -2.70
C SER A 45 -2.53 11.15 -3.56
N VAL A 46 -3.05 12.35 -3.35
CA VAL A 46 -2.73 13.52 -4.18
C VAL A 46 -1.31 14.01 -3.91
N VAL A 47 -0.96 14.17 -2.63
CA VAL A 47 0.37 14.67 -2.23
C VAL A 47 1.46 13.68 -2.66
N ILE A 48 1.27 12.40 -2.38
CA ILE A 48 2.25 11.36 -2.75
C ILE A 48 2.38 11.25 -4.28
N SER A 49 1.27 11.28 -5.03
CA SER A 49 1.31 11.17 -6.49
C SER A 49 1.97 12.38 -7.14
N LYS A 50 1.73 13.60 -6.64
CA LYS A 50 2.42 14.81 -7.11
C LYS A 50 3.93 14.73 -6.88
N GLU A 51 4.34 14.29 -5.69
CA GLU A 51 5.77 14.14 -5.40
C GLU A 51 6.40 13.07 -6.31
N LEU A 52 5.75 11.90 -6.48
CA LEU A 52 6.23 10.85 -7.38
C LEU A 52 6.34 11.30 -8.84
N GLU A 53 5.36 12.08 -9.33
CA GLU A 53 5.43 12.70 -10.66
C GLU A 53 6.62 13.64 -10.77
N ASN A 54 6.84 14.50 -9.78
CA ASN A 54 7.94 15.47 -9.75
C ASN A 54 9.32 14.82 -9.72
N ILE A 55 9.47 13.70 -9.00
CA ILE A 55 10.76 12.98 -8.89
C ILE A 55 10.99 11.95 -9.99
N GLY A 56 10.08 11.83 -10.97
CA GLY A 56 10.28 11.08 -12.20
C GLY A 56 9.78 9.63 -12.19
N ALA A 57 8.68 9.34 -11.51
CA ALA A 57 7.93 8.12 -11.77
C ALA A 57 7.36 8.15 -13.19
N ASP A 58 7.27 6.97 -13.84
CA ASP A 58 6.77 6.87 -15.23
C ASP A 58 5.27 6.54 -15.29
N TYR A 59 4.73 5.93 -14.26
CA TYR A 59 3.35 5.45 -14.14
C TYR A 59 2.88 5.49 -12.71
N LEU A 60 1.56 5.59 -12.55
CA LEU A 60 0.88 5.29 -11.30
C LEU A 60 -0.03 4.07 -11.45
N ALA A 61 -0.31 3.38 -10.34
CA ALA A 61 -1.32 2.34 -10.29
C ALA A 61 -2.21 2.52 -9.07
N VAL A 62 -3.51 2.44 -9.31
CA VAL A 62 -4.58 2.51 -8.31
C VAL A 62 -5.38 1.21 -8.29
N ALA A 63 -6.20 0.98 -7.25
CA ALA A 63 -7.05 -0.20 -7.21
C ALA A 63 -8.32 -0.01 -8.03
N TYR A 64 -9.02 1.11 -7.83
CA TYR A 64 -10.33 1.40 -8.41
C TYR A 64 -10.31 2.68 -9.24
N THR A 65 -11.28 2.80 -10.13
CA THR A 65 -11.45 3.94 -11.04
C THR A 65 -11.61 5.26 -10.28
N SER A 66 -12.35 5.27 -9.18
CA SER A 66 -12.55 6.46 -8.34
C SER A 66 -11.25 7.05 -7.80
N GLU A 67 -10.26 6.20 -7.45
CA GLU A 67 -8.95 6.68 -7.03
C GLU A 67 -8.19 7.37 -8.18
N GLY A 68 -8.31 6.82 -9.40
CA GLY A 68 -7.72 7.40 -10.60
C GLY A 68 -8.37 8.74 -10.97
N ILE A 69 -9.68 8.87 -10.83
CA ILE A 69 -10.43 10.11 -11.03
C ILE A 69 -9.95 11.18 -10.06
N GLU A 70 -9.89 10.87 -8.76
CA GLU A 70 -9.37 11.79 -7.73
C GLU A 70 -7.99 12.36 -8.12
N LEU A 71 -7.09 11.50 -8.62
CA LEU A 71 -5.76 11.95 -9.06
C LEU A 71 -5.83 12.86 -10.30
N ARG A 72 -6.66 12.52 -11.30
CA ARG A 72 -6.84 13.36 -12.50
C ARG A 72 -7.42 14.73 -12.18
N GLU A 73 -8.46 14.80 -11.35
CA GLU A 73 -9.09 16.05 -10.92
C GLU A 73 -8.12 16.95 -10.14
N ASN A 74 -7.11 16.35 -9.49
CA ASN A 74 -6.03 17.07 -8.81
C ASN A 74 -4.79 17.33 -9.68
N GLY A 75 -4.89 17.13 -11.01
CA GLY A 75 -3.90 17.57 -11.99
C GLY A 75 -2.75 16.59 -12.26
N ILE A 76 -2.82 15.35 -11.81
CA ILE A 76 -1.84 14.30 -12.14
C ILE A 76 -1.93 13.96 -13.63
N ARG A 77 -0.80 13.96 -14.34
CA ARG A 77 -0.70 13.73 -15.80
C ARG A 77 -0.12 12.38 -16.16
N LEU A 78 0.61 11.73 -15.26
CA LEU A 78 1.18 10.40 -15.52
C LEU A 78 0.12 9.40 -15.97
N PRO A 79 0.44 8.42 -16.82
CA PRO A 79 -0.45 7.29 -17.08
C PRO A 79 -0.84 6.59 -15.77
N ILE A 80 -2.13 6.26 -15.61
CA ILE A 80 -2.66 5.61 -14.39
C ILE A 80 -3.28 4.29 -14.78
N LEU A 81 -2.75 3.19 -14.24
CA LEU A 81 -3.32 1.85 -14.36
C LEU A 81 -4.37 1.63 -13.26
N VAL A 82 -5.59 1.28 -13.64
CA VAL A 82 -6.64 0.79 -12.73
C VAL A 82 -6.54 -0.72 -12.66
N LEU A 83 -6.09 -1.24 -11.49
CA LEU A 83 -5.81 -2.67 -11.31
C LEU A 83 -7.05 -3.56 -11.25
N HIS A 84 -8.19 -3.01 -10.85
CA HIS A 84 -9.44 -3.73 -10.71
C HIS A 84 -10.64 -2.86 -11.16
N PRO A 85 -10.74 -2.58 -12.48
CA PRO A 85 -11.88 -1.84 -13.02
C PRO A 85 -13.18 -2.65 -12.80
N GLN A 86 -14.26 -1.95 -12.49
CA GLN A 86 -15.60 -2.50 -12.35
C GLN A 86 -16.35 -2.35 -13.68
N GLU A 87 -17.48 -3.06 -13.83
CA GLU A 87 -18.29 -3.05 -15.04
C GLU A 87 -18.78 -1.65 -15.42
N GLU A 88 -19.23 -0.89 -14.45
CA GLU A 88 -19.82 0.45 -14.62
C GLU A 88 -18.76 1.55 -14.82
N ASP A 89 -17.48 1.21 -14.75
CA ASP A 89 -16.38 2.19 -14.71
C ASP A 89 -15.85 2.58 -16.11
N PHE A 90 -16.10 1.80 -17.16
CA PHE A 90 -15.40 1.96 -18.44
C PHE A 90 -15.63 3.30 -19.13
N GLU A 91 -16.80 3.89 -19.02
CA GLU A 91 -17.04 5.26 -19.51
C GLU A 91 -16.15 6.27 -18.77
N ASN A 92 -16.07 6.17 -17.46
CA ASN A 92 -15.21 7.02 -16.63
C ASN A 92 -13.73 6.77 -16.91
N ILE A 93 -13.31 5.52 -17.11
CA ILE A 93 -11.94 5.18 -17.49
C ILE A 93 -11.54 5.92 -18.78
N ILE A 94 -12.42 5.95 -19.78
CA ILE A 94 -12.19 6.66 -21.05
C ILE A 94 -12.17 8.17 -20.81
N ASN A 95 -13.17 8.72 -20.14
CA ASN A 95 -13.33 10.15 -19.92
C ASN A 95 -12.15 10.77 -19.15
N TYR A 96 -11.60 10.03 -18.19
CA TYR A 96 -10.46 10.47 -17.37
C TYR A 96 -9.10 9.95 -17.88
N SER A 97 -9.07 9.34 -19.09
CA SER A 97 -7.85 8.82 -19.72
C SER A 97 -7.04 7.90 -18.77
N LEU A 98 -7.74 6.93 -18.16
CA LEU A 98 -7.16 5.90 -17.31
C LEU A 98 -6.92 4.62 -18.12
N GLU A 99 -5.96 3.78 -17.73
CA GLU A 99 -5.69 2.51 -18.38
C GLU A 99 -6.30 1.34 -17.57
N PRO A 100 -7.28 0.57 -18.12
CA PRO A 100 -7.84 -0.56 -17.38
C PRO A 100 -6.95 -1.79 -17.44
N SER A 101 -6.90 -2.54 -16.33
CA SER A 101 -6.39 -3.90 -16.27
C SER A 101 -7.49 -4.89 -16.68
N ILE A 102 -7.29 -5.60 -17.78
CA ILE A 102 -8.22 -6.62 -18.28
C ILE A 102 -7.77 -7.98 -17.79
N TYR A 103 -8.59 -8.66 -17.01
CA TYR A 103 -8.21 -9.89 -16.29
C TYR A 103 -9.16 -11.07 -16.51
N SER A 104 -10.22 -10.89 -17.31
CA SER A 104 -11.17 -11.95 -17.66
C SER A 104 -11.89 -11.64 -18.97
N PHE A 105 -12.46 -12.67 -19.60
CA PHE A 105 -13.25 -12.49 -20.83
C PHE A 105 -14.48 -11.60 -20.63
N ARG A 106 -15.13 -11.67 -19.45
CA ARG A 106 -16.27 -10.81 -19.14
C ARG A 106 -15.87 -9.33 -19.15
N ILE A 107 -14.77 -8.99 -18.49
CA ILE A 107 -14.24 -7.62 -18.43
C ILE A 107 -13.76 -7.16 -19.81
N LEU A 108 -13.12 -8.04 -20.59
CA LEU A 108 -12.71 -7.72 -21.97
C LEU A 108 -13.93 -7.42 -22.86
N ASP A 109 -14.96 -8.26 -22.81
CA ASP A 109 -16.17 -8.07 -23.63
C ASP A 109 -16.87 -6.75 -23.30
N LEU A 110 -17.03 -6.42 -22.03
CA LEU A 110 -17.60 -5.15 -21.58
C LEU A 110 -16.76 -3.96 -22.05
N PHE A 111 -15.45 -4.01 -21.89
CA PHE A 111 -14.56 -2.96 -22.36
C PHE A 111 -14.65 -2.75 -23.88
N LEU A 112 -14.59 -3.84 -24.67
CA LEU A 112 -14.67 -3.76 -26.12
C LEU A 112 -16.04 -3.23 -26.59
N LYS A 113 -17.14 -3.55 -25.88
CA LYS A 113 -18.48 -2.98 -26.18
C LYS A 113 -18.52 -1.47 -25.96
N VAL A 114 -17.91 -0.98 -24.87
CA VAL A 114 -17.83 0.46 -24.58
C VAL A 114 -16.98 1.18 -25.63
N LEU A 115 -15.83 0.62 -26.03
CA LEU A 115 -15.03 1.18 -27.12
C LEU A 115 -15.82 1.28 -28.42
N LYS A 116 -16.53 0.20 -28.79
CA LYS A 116 -17.37 0.17 -30.00
C LYS A 116 -18.50 1.20 -29.94
N TYR A 117 -19.17 1.30 -28.80
CA TYR A 117 -20.25 2.27 -28.59
C TYR A 117 -19.78 3.72 -28.78
N ASN A 118 -18.57 4.03 -28.28
CA ASN A 118 -17.95 5.35 -28.37
C ASN A 118 -17.17 5.57 -29.70
N ASN A 119 -17.21 4.64 -30.66
CA ASN A 119 -16.44 4.67 -31.91
C ASN A 119 -14.91 4.84 -31.69
N ILE A 120 -14.36 4.20 -30.64
CA ILE A 120 -12.94 4.24 -30.32
C ILE A 120 -12.29 2.96 -30.87
N GLU A 121 -11.42 3.10 -31.87
CA GLU A 121 -10.73 1.97 -32.51
C GLU A 121 -9.56 1.47 -31.65
N GLN A 122 -8.82 2.37 -30.99
CA GLN A 122 -7.65 2.06 -30.20
C GLN A 122 -7.71 2.80 -28.85
N TYR A 123 -7.53 2.08 -27.78
CA TYR A 123 -7.44 2.63 -26.43
C TYR A 123 -6.37 1.90 -25.60
N PRO A 124 -5.54 2.59 -24.82
CA PRO A 124 -4.51 1.94 -24.03
C PRO A 124 -5.11 1.13 -22.87
N TYR A 125 -4.82 -0.15 -22.83
CA TYR A 125 -5.19 -1.07 -21.75
C TYR A 125 -4.09 -2.09 -21.51
N GLN A 126 -4.18 -2.82 -20.41
CA GLN A 126 -3.19 -3.81 -20.03
C GLN A 126 -3.85 -5.14 -19.69
N ILE A 127 -3.27 -6.25 -20.15
CA ILE A 127 -3.80 -7.60 -19.89
C ILE A 127 -3.04 -8.23 -18.73
N LYS A 128 -3.81 -8.74 -17.77
CA LYS A 128 -3.28 -9.45 -16.62
C LYS A 128 -3.36 -10.96 -16.83
N PHE A 129 -2.22 -11.63 -16.58
CA PHE A 129 -2.14 -13.08 -16.57
C PHE A 129 -2.00 -13.64 -15.16
N ASN A 130 -2.58 -14.80 -14.91
CA ASN A 130 -2.37 -15.59 -13.71
C ASN A 130 -1.23 -16.57 -13.95
N THR A 131 -0.16 -16.43 -13.20
CA THR A 131 1.01 -17.32 -13.27
C THR A 131 1.22 -18.11 -11.97
N GLY A 132 0.16 -18.21 -11.14
CA GLY A 132 0.23 -19.02 -9.90
C GLY A 132 -0.33 -18.33 -8.65
N LEU A 133 -0.43 -16.98 -8.62
CA LEU A 133 -1.02 -16.27 -7.47
C LEU A 133 -2.51 -16.56 -7.27
N ASN A 134 -3.21 -17.02 -8.34
CA ASN A 134 -4.61 -17.49 -8.33
C ASN A 134 -5.61 -16.45 -7.80
N ARG A 135 -5.38 -15.18 -8.12
CA ARG A 135 -6.25 -14.07 -7.70
C ARG A 135 -7.06 -13.49 -8.83
N LEU A 136 -6.42 -13.09 -9.93
CA LEU A 136 -7.03 -12.55 -11.14
C LEU A 136 -6.07 -12.76 -12.32
N GLY A 137 -6.60 -12.91 -13.54
CA GLY A 137 -5.83 -12.95 -14.78
C GLY A 137 -6.19 -14.15 -15.65
N PHE A 138 -5.91 -14.04 -16.94
CA PHE A 138 -6.03 -15.12 -17.92
C PHE A 138 -4.96 -16.18 -17.66
N ILE A 139 -5.24 -17.41 -18.02
CA ILE A 139 -4.29 -18.53 -17.99
C ILE A 139 -3.72 -18.79 -19.38
N ILE A 140 -2.71 -19.65 -19.50
CA ILE A 140 -2.04 -19.93 -20.77
C ILE A 140 -3.00 -20.57 -21.79
N GLU A 141 -3.95 -21.36 -21.33
CA GLU A 141 -4.98 -22.01 -22.15
C GLU A 141 -5.98 -21.01 -22.76
N ASP A 142 -6.08 -19.79 -22.24
CA ASP A 142 -6.95 -18.75 -22.73
C ASP A 142 -6.39 -18.04 -23.97
N ILE A 143 -5.12 -18.22 -24.33
CA ILE A 143 -4.39 -17.42 -25.32
C ILE A 143 -5.07 -17.45 -26.70
N ASP A 144 -5.55 -18.60 -27.17
CA ASP A 144 -6.17 -18.69 -28.50
C ASP A 144 -7.45 -17.88 -28.60
N LYS A 145 -8.31 -18.01 -27.61
CA LYS A 145 -9.54 -17.22 -27.53
C LYS A 145 -9.24 -15.73 -27.31
N LEU A 146 -8.29 -15.42 -26.46
CA LEU A 146 -7.85 -14.04 -26.20
C LEU A 146 -7.34 -13.38 -27.48
N PHE A 147 -6.42 -14.06 -28.21
CA PHE A 147 -5.89 -13.58 -29.49
C PHE A 147 -7.02 -13.23 -30.48
N SER A 148 -8.04 -14.08 -30.62
CA SER A 148 -9.14 -13.83 -31.54
C SER A 148 -9.90 -12.53 -31.26
N LEU A 149 -9.93 -12.10 -30.00
CA LEU A 149 -10.64 -10.89 -29.53
C LEU A 149 -9.78 -9.63 -29.60
N ILE A 150 -8.45 -9.74 -29.39
CA ILE A 150 -7.56 -8.57 -29.26
C ILE A 150 -6.69 -8.28 -30.48
N LYS A 151 -6.70 -9.12 -31.52
CA LYS A 151 -5.84 -8.98 -32.70
C LYS A 151 -5.95 -7.62 -33.42
N ASN A 152 -7.10 -6.96 -33.32
CA ASN A 152 -7.34 -5.64 -33.92
C ASN A 152 -7.19 -4.48 -32.90
N ASN A 153 -7.02 -4.80 -31.62
CA ASN A 153 -6.81 -3.82 -30.55
C ASN A 153 -5.83 -4.42 -29.54
N THR A 154 -4.54 -4.30 -29.84
CA THR A 154 -3.48 -4.94 -29.04
C THR A 154 -3.26 -4.21 -27.71
N PRO A 155 -3.01 -4.93 -26.61
CA PRO A 155 -2.76 -4.30 -25.31
C PRO A 155 -1.46 -3.52 -25.31
N LYS A 156 -1.41 -2.44 -24.53
CA LYS A 156 -0.20 -1.64 -24.33
C LYS A 156 0.86 -2.40 -23.54
N TYR A 157 0.42 -3.16 -22.53
CA TYR A 157 1.26 -4.03 -21.70
C TYR A 157 0.54 -5.34 -21.40
N ILE A 158 1.34 -6.37 -21.15
CA ILE A 158 0.90 -7.58 -20.45
C ILE A 158 1.63 -7.68 -19.11
N PHE A 159 0.99 -8.24 -18.10
CA PHE A 159 1.58 -8.35 -16.77
C PHE A 159 1.05 -9.50 -15.93
N SER A 160 1.83 -9.86 -14.92
CA SER A 160 1.41 -10.75 -13.85
C SER A 160 1.88 -10.22 -12.49
N HIS A 161 1.83 -11.04 -11.45
CA HIS A 161 2.21 -10.67 -10.09
C HIS A 161 2.84 -11.85 -9.37
N LEU A 162 4.05 -11.67 -8.83
CA LEU A 162 4.76 -12.68 -8.06
C LEU A 162 4.10 -12.86 -6.68
N GLY A 163 3.94 -14.10 -6.25
CA GLY A 163 3.24 -14.45 -5.01
C GLY A 163 4.14 -14.57 -3.79
N ALA A 164 5.44 -14.83 -3.98
CA ALA A 164 6.40 -15.08 -2.90
C ALA A 164 7.80 -14.50 -3.16
N SER A 165 7.88 -13.37 -3.88
CA SER A 165 9.17 -12.75 -4.25
C SER A 165 9.97 -12.20 -3.06
N GLU A 166 9.35 -12.06 -1.90
CA GLU A 166 9.97 -11.69 -0.63
C GLU A 166 10.63 -12.87 0.09
N ASP A 167 10.15 -14.08 -0.12
CA ASP A 167 10.63 -15.27 0.55
C ASP A 167 11.56 -16.05 -0.37
N LEU A 168 12.86 -16.00 -0.09
CA LEU A 168 13.87 -16.71 -0.89
C LEU A 168 13.84 -18.22 -0.69
N SER A 169 13.15 -18.76 0.32
CA SER A 169 12.89 -20.20 0.45
C SER A 169 11.89 -20.70 -0.60
N GLU A 170 11.03 -19.81 -1.11
CA GLU A 170 10.04 -20.08 -2.16
C GLU A 170 10.56 -19.71 -3.58
N LYS A 171 11.89 -19.73 -3.76
CA LYS A 171 12.53 -19.35 -5.02
C LYS A 171 12.08 -20.18 -6.22
N ASP A 172 11.85 -21.48 -6.03
CA ASP A 172 11.44 -22.37 -7.10
C ASP A 172 10.03 -22.03 -7.60
N TYR A 173 9.11 -21.73 -6.68
CA TYR A 173 7.77 -21.23 -7.01
C TYR A 173 7.83 -19.90 -7.75
N THR A 174 8.63 -18.96 -7.28
CA THR A 174 8.79 -17.66 -7.94
C THR A 174 9.39 -17.78 -9.34
N ASN A 175 10.42 -18.65 -9.53
CA ASN A 175 11.01 -18.93 -10.84
C ASN A 175 9.98 -19.59 -11.78
N ALA A 176 9.17 -20.53 -11.29
CA ALA A 176 8.12 -21.14 -12.11
C ALA A 176 7.10 -20.10 -12.60
N GLN A 177 6.71 -19.13 -11.74
CA GLN A 177 5.84 -18.01 -12.14
C GLN A 177 6.47 -17.16 -13.25
N ILE A 178 7.78 -16.88 -13.17
CA ILE A 178 8.52 -16.09 -14.15
C ILE A 178 8.57 -16.83 -15.49
N LEU A 179 8.97 -18.09 -15.50
CA LEU A 179 9.05 -18.92 -16.70
C LEU A 179 7.69 -19.06 -17.40
N LEU A 180 6.63 -19.25 -16.62
CA LEU A 180 5.26 -19.31 -17.16
C LEU A 180 4.87 -17.97 -17.79
N PHE A 181 5.21 -16.84 -17.16
CA PHE A 181 4.93 -15.51 -17.72
C PHE A 181 5.67 -15.28 -19.03
N GLU A 182 6.93 -15.67 -19.13
CA GLU A 182 7.74 -15.59 -20.37
C GLU A 182 7.15 -16.48 -21.47
N SER A 183 6.71 -17.70 -21.15
CA SER A 183 6.05 -18.60 -22.08
C SER A 183 4.76 -18.00 -22.64
N ILE A 184 3.89 -17.45 -21.76
CA ILE A 184 2.67 -16.75 -22.13
C ILE A 184 2.98 -15.56 -23.06
N ALA A 185 3.96 -14.74 -22.69
CA ALA A 185 4.37 -13.57 -23.47
C ALA A 185 4.83 -13.97 -24.86
N ASN A 186 5.74 -14.94 -24.96
CA ASN A 186 6.29 -15.43 -26.24
C ASN A 186 5.20 -16.01 -27.15
N THR A 187 4.28 -16.81 -26.58
CA THR A 187 3.18 -17.40 -27.36
C THR A 187 2.24 -16.32 -27.91
N LEU A 188 1.89 -15.32 -27.08
CA LEU A 188 1.02 -14.24 -27.51
C LEU A 188 1.70 -13.30 -28.53
N GLU A 189 2.98 -12.98 -28.34
CA GLU A 189 3.78 -12.20 -29.31
C GLU A 189 3.87 -12.89 -30.66
N GLN A 190 4.08 -14.20 -30.69
CA GLN A 190 4.11 -14.98 -31.95
C GLN A 190 2.76 -14.92 -32.68
N LYS A 191 1.64 -15.07 -31.96
CA LYS A 191 0.29 -15.00 -32.57
C LYS A 191 -0.05 -13.62 -33.06
N LEU A 192 0.27 -12.58 -32.34
CA LEU A 192 -0.01 -11.18 -32.70
C LEU A 192 0.99 -10.63 -33.72
N ALA A 193 2.12 -11.30 -33.96
CA ALA A 193 3.23 -10.83 -34.78
C ALA A 193 3.78 -9.45 -34.36
N VAL A 194 3.70 -9.13 -33.04
CA VAL A 194 4.20 -7.88 -32.44
C VAL A 194 4.93 -8.15 -31.12
N LYS A 195 5.87 -7.28 -30.77
CA LYS A 195 6.48 -7.29 -29.44
C LYS A 195 5.60 -6.58 -28.45
N LEU A 196 5.31 -7.25 -27.32
CA LEU A 196 4.51 -6.72 -26.23
C LEU A 196 5.39 -6.17 -25.11
N LYS A 197 5.02 -5.04 -24.55
CA LYS A 197 5.65 -4.53 -23.33
C LYS A 197 5.17 -5.32 -22.14
N LYS A 198 6.08 -5.57 -21.19
CA LYS A 198 5.88 -6.50 -20.09
C LYS A 198 6.22 -5.88 -18.74
N HIS A 199 5.48 -6.25 -17.69
CA HIS A 199 5.90 -5.99 -16.31
C HIS A 199 5.42 -7.11 -15.37
N LEU A 200 6.30 -7.50 -14.43
CA LEU A 200 6.05 -8.60 -13.52
C LEU A 200 6.40 -8.27 -12.07
N VAL A 201 7.61 -7.78 -11.84
CA VAL A 201 8.18 -7.65 -10.50
C VAL A 201 7.53 -6.53 -9.68
N ASN A 202 7.30 -6.83 -8.41
CA ASN A 202 6.87 -5.90 -7.36
C ASN A 202 8.08 -5.37 -6.57
N THR A 203 7.88 -4.71 -5.42
CA THR A 203 8.98 -4.22 -4.56
C THR A 203 10.03 -5.29 -4.28
N SER A 204 9.61 -6.44 -3.76
CA SER A 204 10.52 -7.54 -3.43
C SER A 204 11.17 -8.16 -4.67
N GLY A 205 10.43 -8.18 -5.80
CA GLY A 205 10.97 -8.59 -7.09
C GLY A 205 12.05 -7.65 -7.62
N ILE A 206 11.94 -6.33 -7.44
CA ILE A 206 12.99 -5.35 -7.77
C ILE A 206 14.26 -5.68 -6.99
N LEU A 207 14.13 -6.03 -5.71
CA LEU A 207 15.25 -6.26 -4.81
C LEU A 207 15.91 -7.64 -4.97
N ASN A 208 15.11 -8.69 -5.22
CA ASN A 208 15.56 -10.08 -5.19
C ASN A 208 15.66 -10.74 -6.57
N TYR A 209 14.97 -10.20 -7.59
CA TYR A 209 14.87 -10.77 -8.95
C TYR A 209 15.16 -9.71 -10.02
N SER A 210 16.22 -8.94 -9.85
CA SER A 210 16.58 -7.80 -10.69
C SER A 210 16.79 -8.14 -12.18
N ASN A 211 17.05 -9.38 -12.55
CA ASN A 211 17.18 -9.82 -13.93
C ASN A 211 15.84 -9.87 -14.70
N TYR A 212 14.70 -9.79 -14.01
CA TYR A 212 13.37 -9.93 -14.60
C TYR A 212 12.55 -8.62 -14.58
N GLN A 213 13.23 -7.49 -14.79
CA GLN A 213 12.64 -6.15 -14.75
C GLN A 213 11.69 -5.88 -15.93
N PHE A 214 11.92 -6.56 -17.08
CA PHE A 214 11.20 -6.33 -18.32
C PHE A 214 11.19 -4.84 -18.71
N ASP A 215 10.05 -4.36 -19.27
CA ASP A 215 9.91 -2.96 -19.69
C ASP A 215 9.54 -2.02 -18.55
N MET A 216 9.00 -2.56 -17.45
CA MET A 216 8.54 -1.77 -16.31
C MET A 216 8.51 -2.60 -15.02
N VAL A 217 8.80 -1.95 -13.89
CA VAL A 217 8.67 -2.53 -12.55
C VAL A 217 7.56 -1.81 -11.78
N ARG A 218 7.05 -2.45 -10.72
CA ARG A 218 6.04 -1.85 -9.85
C ARG A 218 6.51 -1.83 -8.40
N SER A 219 6.42 -0.69 -7.73
CA SER A 219 6.63 -0.63 -6.29
C SER A 219 5.46 0.04 -5.58
N GLY A 220 5.01 -0.58 -4.51
CA GLY A 220 4.08 -0.03 -3.55
C GLY A 220 4.80 0.18 -2.22
N ILE A 221 4.77 -0.83 -1.37
CA ILE A 221 5.22 -0.74 0.02
C ILE A 221 6.67 -0.24 0.18
N GLY A 222 7.54 -0.52 -0.77
CA GLY A 222 8.92 -0.01 -0.77
C GLY A 222 8.99 1.51 -0.83
N LEU A 223 8.07 2.17 -1.53
CA LEU A 223 7.98 3.63 -1.56
C LEU A 223 7.62 4.20 -0.18
N TYR A 224 6.85 3.44 0.61
CA TYR A 224 6.44 3.84 1.98
C TYR A 224 7.46 3.42 3.04
N GLY A 225 8.60 2.83 2.63
CA GLY A 225 9.75 2.56 3.49
C GLY A 225 9.79 1.18 4.12
N TYR A 226 9.03 0.22 3.58
CA TYR A 226 9.04 -1.15 4.08
C TYR A 226 9.43 -2.12 2.97
N GLY A 227 10.32 -3.03 3.30
CA GLY A 227 10.72 -4.16 2.47
C GLY A 227 10.57 -5.43 3.30
N ASN A 228 10.14 -6.51 2.67
CA ASN A 228 9.97 -7.79 3.37
C ASN A 228 11.31 -8.53 3.61
N ASP A 229 12.44 -7.95 3.18
CA ASP A 229 13.77 -8.50 3.39
C ASP A 229 14.58 -7.58 4.33
N LEU A 230 14.98 -8.13 5.47
CA LEU A 230 15.71 -7.41 6.53
C LEU A 230 17.03 -6.79 6.03
N LYS A 231 17.65 -7.35 4.99
CA LYS A 231 18.91 -6.79 4.42
C LYS A 231 18.74 -5.39 3.86
N PHE A 232 17.52 -5.01 3.43
CA PHE A 232 17.22 -3.69 2.88
C PHE A 232 16.56 -2.74 3.89
N LYS A 233 16.41 -3.16 5.14
CA LYS A 233 15.79 -2.34 6.22
C LYS A 233 16.50 -1.01 6.44
N LYS A 234 17.82 -0.94 6.17
CA LYS A 234 18.62 0.30 6.31
C LYS A 234 18.48 1.24 5.13
N ASP A 235 18.09 0.72 3.96
CA ASP A 235 18.03 1.47 2.71
C ASP A 235 16.63 2.09 2.48
N LEU A 236 15.58 1.45 3.00
CA LEU A 236 14.20 1.91 2.92
C LEU A 236 13.79 2.57 4.24
N LYS A 237 13.37 3.82 4.18
CA LYS A 237 12.99 4.61 5.35
C LYS A 237 11.49 4.80 5.41
N PRO A 238 10.81 4.41 6.52
CA PRO A 238 9.39 4.69 6.69
C PRO A 238 9.09 6.17 6.47
N ILE A 239 7.99 6.45 5.78
CA ILE A 239 7.60 7.83 5.47
C ILE A 239 6.58 8.38 6.46
N LEU A 240 5.98 7.52 7.31
CA LEU A 240 4.86 7.84 8.17
C LEU A 240 5.26 7.82 9.65
N SER A 241 4.78 8.83 10.38
CA SER A 241 4.80 8.84 11.85
C SER A 241 3.41 9.21 12.36
N LEU A 242 2.81 8.34 13.18
CA LEU A 242 1.51 8.58 13.80
C LEU A 242 1.72 9.01 15.25
N LYS A 243 1.27 10.21 15.56
CA LYS A 243 1.42 10.85 16.86
C LYS A 243 0.09 11.31 17.40
N THR A 244 -0.01 11.37 18.72
CA THR A 244 -1.18 11.88 19.44
C THR A 244 -0.71 12.60 20.71
N VAL A 245 -1.65 12.92 21.59
CA VAL A 245 -1.38 13.61 22.87
C VAL A 245 -2.06 12.89 24.03
N ILE A 246 -1.60 13.12 25.25
CA ILE A 246 -2.33 12.70 26.45
C ILE A 246 -3.49 13.65 26.66
N SER A 247 -4.74 13.13 26.60
CA SER A 247 -5.95 13.91 26.87
C SER A 247 -6.21 14.04 28.37
N GLN A 248 -6.02 12.96 29.13
CA GLN A 248 -6.29 12.93 30.58
C GLN A 248 -5.46 11.85 31.26
N ILE A 249 -5.13 12.09 32.51
CA ILE A 249 -4.44 11.13 33.40
C ILE A 249 -5.35 10.76 34.55
N HIS A 250 -5.47 9.47 34.86
CA HIS A 250 -6.20 8.95 36.01
C HIS A 250 -5.29 8.10 36.90
N PHE A 251 -5.44 8.28 38.21
CA PHE A 251 -4.83 7.42 39.22
C PHE A 251 -5.85 6.39 39.68
N LEU A 252 -5.53 5.13 39.54
CA LEU A 252 -6.42 4.00 39.85
C LEU A 252 -5.89 3.22 41.02
N SER A 253 -6.78 2.81 41.89
CA SER A 253 -6.50 1.91 43.01
C SER A 253 -6.58 0.44 42.55
N ASN A 254 -5.98 -0.43 43.36
CA ASN A 254 -6.16 -1.87 43.18
C ASN A 254 -7.67 -2.24 43.15
N GLY A 255 -8.08 -2.97 42.13
CA GLY A 255 -9.46 -3.36 41.91
C GLY A 255 -10.25 -2.45 40.96
N ASP A 256 -9.79 -1.23 40.67
CA ASP A 256 -10.42 -0.35 39.71
C ASP A 256 -10.35 -0.91 38.28
N SER A 257 -11.38 -0.66 37.49
CA SER A 257 -11.46 -1.19 36.11
C SER A 257 -11.23 -0.12 35.05
N VAL A 258 -10.74 -0.53 33.89
CA VAL A 258 -10.47 0.33 32.74
C VAL A 258 -11.23 -0.14 31.51
N GLY A 259 -11.97 0.78 30.88
CA GLY A 259 -12.62 0.62 29.61
C GLY A 259 -13.85 -0.27 29.61
N TYR A 260 -14.41 -0.46 28.42
CA TYR A 260 -15.66 -1.22 28.23
C TYR A 260 -15.52 -2.68 28.72
N ASN A 261 -16.60 -3.17 29.34
CA ASN A 261 -16.74 -4.55 29.81
C ASN A 261 -15.60 -4.96 30.76
N LEU A 262 -15.19 -4.04 31.65
CA LEU A 262 -14.11 -4.26 32.61
C LEU A 262 -12.87 -4.86 31.94
N GLY A 263 -12.49 -4.32 30.78
CA GLY A 263 -11.48 -4.90 29.89
C GLY A 263 -10.08 -5.06 30.51
N TYR A 264 -9.83 -4.34 31.59
CA TYR A 264 -8.69 -4.47 32.47
C TYR A 264 -9.11 -4.16 33.91
N THR A 265 -8.55 -4.87 34.89
CA THR A 265 -8.69 -4.58 36.32
C THR A 265 -7.31 -4.34 36.89
N ALA A 266 -7.12 -3.21 37.54
CA ALA A 266 -5.86 -2.86 38.18
C ALA A 266 -5.52 -3.85 39.30
N LYS A 267 -4.32 -4.43 39.28
CA LYS A 267 -3.80 -5.39 40.27
C LYS A 267 -3.01 -4.72 41.36
N SER A 268 -2.76 -3.43 41.23
CA SER A 268 -2.07 -2.52 42.17
C SER A 268 -2.51 -1.10 41.84
N ASN A 269 -2.02 -0.12 42.61
CA ASN A 269 -2.18 1.29 42.24
C ASN A 269 -1.41 1.55 40.95
N ILE A 270 -2.09 2.09 39.93
CA ILE A 270 -1.52 2.41 38.62
C ILE A 270 -1.94 3.81 38.17
N THR A 271 -1.18 4.35 37.23
CA THR A 271 -1.51 5.59 36.53
C THR A 271 -1.78 5.27 35.07
N ILE A 272 -2.92 5.68 34.54
CA ILE A 272 -3.26 5.53 33.14
C ILE A 272 -3.38 6.88 32.44
N ALA A 273 -3.00 6.93 31.17
CA ALA A 273 -3.22 8.06 30.28
C ALA A 273 -4.22 7.66 29.19
N THR A 274 -5.20 8.53 28.91
CA THR A 274 -6.15 8.41 27.82
C THR A 274 -5.64 9.17 26.62
N LEU A 275 -5.61 8.50 25.45
CA LEU A 275 -5.15 9.05 24.18
C LEU A 275 -6.30 9.12 23.17
N PRO A 276 -6.49 10.25 22.44
CA PRO A 276 -7.61 10.45 21.52
C PRO A 276 -7.33 9.78 20.15
N ILE A 277 -7.23 8.47 20.15
CA ILE A 277 -7.07 7.62 18.97
C ILE A 277 -7.66 6.24 19.27
N GLY A 278 -8.40 5.65 18.32
CA GLY A 278 -9.06 4.38 18.55
C GLY A 278 -9.28 3.58 17.26
N HIS A 279 -10.23 2.62 17.30
CA HIS A 279 -10.43 1.74 16.17
C HIS A 279 -11.06 2.43 14.95
N ALA A 280 -11.73 3.56 15.11
CA ALA A 280 -12.20 4.38 13.99
C ALA A 280 -11.04 5.15 13.30
N ASP A 281 -9.87 5.18 13.92
CA ASP A 281 -8.65 5.78 13.36
C ASP A 281 -7.72 4.74 12.71
N GLY A 282 -8.04 3.44 12.83
CA GLY A 282 -7.21 2.36 12.33
C GLY A 282 -6.43 1.60 13.41
N ILE A 283 -6.55 1.98 14.70
CA ILE A 283 -5.95 1.24 15.81
C ILE A 283 -6.92 0.14 16.27
N GLY A 284 -6.86 -1.01 15.61
CA GLY A 284 -7.79 -2.11 15.80
C GLY A 284 -7.83 -2.68 17.22
N ARG A 285 -8.90 -3.40 17.54
CA ARG A 285 -9.12 -4.00 18.88
C ARG A 285 -8.05 -5.02 19.29
N LEU A 286 -7.32 -5.58 18.32
CA LEU A 286 -6.23 -6.53 18.56
C LEU A 286 -5.05 -5.90 19.32
N TYR A 287 -4.91 -4.58 19.30
CA TYR A 287 -3.88 -3.86 20.07
C TYR A 287 -4.21 -3.72 21.56
N GLY A 288 -5.44 -3.94 21.97
CA GLY A 288 -5.86 -3.88 23.39
C GLY A 288 -5.30 -4.99 24.25
N LYS A 289 -5.66 -4.96 25.55
CA LYS A 289 -5.34 -6.00 26.55
C LYS A 289 -3.85 -6.27 26.72
N GLY A 290 -3.05 -5.22 26.68
CA GLY A 290 -1.60 -5.27 26.91
C GLY A 290 -0.76 -5.73 25.72
N LYS A 291 -1.35 -5.90 24.51
CA LYS A 291 -0.59 -6.32 23.31
C LYS A 291 0.10 -5.12 22.64
N GLY A 292 -0.64 -4.07 22.34
CA GLY A 292 -0.07 -2.86 21.75
C GLY A 292 0.70 -2.04 22.79
N GLU A 293 1.70 -1.33 22.32
CA GLU A 293 2.51 -0.43 23.12
C GLU A 293 2.72 0.87 22.35
N VAL A 294 2.89 1.99 23.04
CA VAL A 294 3.18 3.30 22.48
C VAL A 294 4.36 3.94 23.19
N LEU A 295 5.00 4.93 22.58
CA LEU A 295 6.09 5.67 23.22
C LEU A 295 5.57 6.94 23.89
N VAL A 296 5.81 7.07 25.18
CA VAL A 296 5.53 8.27 25.98
C VAL A 296 6.86 8.71 26.62
N ASN A 297 7.36 9.88 26.23
CA ASN A 297 8.66 10.37 26.70
C ASN A 297 9.77 9.29 26.60
N ASP A 298 9.91 8.70 25.41
CA ASP A 298 10.89 7.65 25.05
C ASP A 298 10.77 6.34 25.85
N LYS A 299 9.66 6.12 26.54
CA LYS A 299 9.37 4.88 27.26
C LYS A 299 8.13 4.19 26.70
N MET A 300 8.19 2.86 26.63
CA MET A 300 7.06 2.05 26.17
C MET A 300 5.96 1.99 27.22
N ALA A 301 4.74 2.34 26.80
CA ALA A 301 3.51 2.28 27.59
C ALA A 301 2.53 1.28 26.95
N LYS A 302 2.07 0.28 27.71
CA LYS A 302 1.14 -0.76 27.21
C LYS A 302 -0.29 -0.23 27.11
N ILE A 303 -0.97 -0.59 26.02
CA ILE A 303 -2.40 -0.33 25.87
C ILE A 303 -3.18 -1.26 26.81
N VAL A 304 -3.85 -0.69 27.82
CA VAL A 304 -4.65 -1.43 28.80
C VAL A 304 -6.13 -1.40 28.46
N GLY A 305 -6.84 -2.45 28.82
CA GLY A 305 -8.27 -2.60 28.52
C GLY A 305 -8.55 -2.80 27.01
N ASN A 306 -9.79 -2.55 26.63
CA ASN A 306 -10.23 -2.64 25.23
C ASN A 306 -9.96 -1.33 24.49
N VAL A 307 -9.54 -1.40 23.24
CA VAL A 307 -9.51 -0.24 22.34
C VAL A 307 -10.95 0.24 22.11
N CYS A 308 -11.20 1.52 22.37
CA CYS A 308 -12.49 2.18 22.12
C CYS A 308 -12.58 2.71 20.69
N MET A 309 -13.73 3.29 20.32
CA MET A 309 -13.90 3.88 18.98
C MET A 309 -12.89 4.98 18.72
N ASP A 310 -12.75 5.91 19.66
CA ASP A 310 -11.99 7.15 19.51
C ASP A 310 -10.84 7.29 20.52
N MET A 311 -10.64 6.31 21.40
CA MET A 311 -9.68 6.40 22.51
C MET A 311 -9.03 5.07 22.81
N ILE A 312 -7.78 5.14 23.28
CA ILE A 312 -7.07 4.07 23.96
C ILE A 312 -6.57 4.56 25.31
N MET A 313 -6.40 3.65 26.24
CA MET A 313 -5.81 3.91 27.55
C MET A 313 -4.48 3.17 27.64
N VAL A 314 -3.45 3.83 28.18
CA VAL A 314 -2.11 3.27 28.32
C VAL A 314 -1.61 3.38 29.76
N ASP A 315 -0.88 2.36 30.23
CA ASP A 315 -0.26 2.36 31.54
C ASP A 315 1.02 3.22 31.54
N VAL A 316 0.97 4.32 32.29
CA VAL A 316 2.07 5.28 32.45
C VAL A 316 2.62 5.32 33.88
N SER A 317 2.38 4.28 34.71
CA SER A 317 2.74 4.24 36.12
C SER A 317 4.21 4.57 36.40
N ASN A 318 5.13 4.20 35.50
CA ASN A 318 6.57 4.42 35.62
C ASN A 318 7.11 5.48 34.64
N ILE A 319 6.22 6.34 34.14
CA ILE A 319 6.54 7.35 33.13
C ILE A 319 6.18 8.73 33.69
N ASN A 320 7.16 9.60 33.80
CA ASN A 320 6.88 10.99 34.13
C ASN A 320 6.29 11.71 32.92
N CYS A 321 4.99 11.97 32.98
CA CYS A 321 4.24 12.63 31.91
C CYS A 321 3.07 13.45 32.47
N LYS A 322 2.53 14.31 31.63
CA LYS A 322 1.38 15.18 31.96
C LYS A 322 0.42 15.27 30.75
N GLU A 323 -0.78 15.76 31.02
CA GLU A 323 -1.77 16.07 29.98
C GLU A 323 -1.18 17.06 28.96
N GLY A 324 -1.41 16.78 27.67
CA GLY A 324 -0.85 17.53 26.55
C GLY A 324 0.52 17.04 26.07
N ASP A 325 1.18 16.11 26.75
CA ASP A 325 2.44 15.53 26.27
C ASP A 325 2.21 14.71 24.99
N GLU A 326 3.18 14.79 24.05
CA GLU A 326 3.17 14.02 22.80
C GLU A 326 3.35 12.53 23.09
N VAL A 327 2.60 11.71 22.36
CA VAL A 327 2.71 10.26 22.37
C VAL A 327 2.92 9.76 20.95
N ILE A 328 3.88 8.89 20.74
CA ILE A 328 4.19 8.28 19.46
C ILE A 328 3.53 6.90 19.40
N ILE A 329 2.58 6.72 18.47
CA ILE A 329 1.98 5.41 18.19
C ILE A 329 2.97 4.56 17.39
N PHE A 330 3.55 5.14 16.34
CA PHE A 330 4.72 4.66 15.61
C PHE A 330 5.40 5.84 14.91
N ASN A 331 6.67 5.68 14.54
CA ASN A 331 7.44 6.71 13.83
C ASN A 331 8.29 6.10 12.69
N ASP A 332 9.06 6.94 12.05
CA ASP A 332 9.92 6.58 10.92
C ASP A 332 11.33 6.14 11.33
N ASP A 333 11.61 5.97 12.63
CA ASP A 333 12.95 5.69 13.15
C ASP A 333 12.94 4.63 14.26
N SER A 334 12.61 5.03 15.49
CA SER A 334 12.83 4.21 16.69
C SER A 334 11.74 3.19 16.99
N TYR A 335 10.53 3.38 16.47
CA TYR A 335 9.38 2.49 16.66
C TYR A 335 8.46 2.52 15.44
N THR A 336 8.75 1.69 14.47
CA THR A 336 8.11 1.73 13.15
C THR A 336 6.71 1.12 13.14
N ALA A 337 5.94 1.42 12.08
CA ALA A 337 4.63 0.78 11.87
C ALA A 337 4.74 -0.75 11.72
N GLU A 338 5.87 -1.28 11.27
CA GLU A 338 6.13 -2.72 11.24
C GLU A 338 6.20 -3.31 12.66
N GLU A 339 6.95 -2.65 13.56
CA GLU A 339 7.08 -3.08 14.95
C GLU A 339 5.76 -2.95 15.71
N PHE A 340 5.02 -1.85 15.52
CA PHE A 340 3.70 -1.68 16.11
C PHE A 340 2.72 -2.72 15.59
N ALA A 341 2.64 -2.96 14.27
CA ALA A 341 1.77 -3.97 13.67
C ALA A 341 2.08 -5.37 14.18
N GLY A 342 3.36 -5.72 14.34
CA GLY A 342 3.80 -7.00 14.88
C GLY A 342 3.25 -7.30 16.28
N LYS A 343 2.98 -6.29 17.11
CA LYS A 343 2.35 -6.46 18.44
C LYS A 343 0.94 -7.04 18.37
N ALA A 344 0.22 -6.80 17.29
CA ALA A 344 -1.11 -7.36 17.03
C ALA A 344 -1.09 -8.61 16.13
N GLY A 345 0.09 -9.07 15.70
CA GLY A 345 0.25 -10.22 14.81
C GLY A 345 -0.12 -9.91 13.35
N THR A 346 0.02 -8.65 12.93
CA THR A 346 -0.20 -8.21 11.56
C THR A 346 1.01 -7.51 10.96
N ILE A 347 0.89 -6.97 9.74
CA ILE A 347 1.96 -6.37 8.95
C ILE A 347 1.75 -4.87 8.76
N SER A 348 2.84 -4.16 8.45
CA SER A 348 2.81 -2.71 8.18
C SER A 348 1.79 -2.31 7.11
N TYR A 349 1.60 -3.13 6.06
CA TYR A 349 0.60 -2.89 4.99
C TYR A 349 -0.81 -2.70 5.54
N GLU A 350 -1.27 -3.62 6.40
CA GLU A 350 -2.61 -3.57 6.97
C GLU A 350 -2.77 -2.35 7.86
N LEU A 351 -1.80 -2.13 8.75
CA LEU A 351 -1.84 -0.99 9.67
C LEU A 351 -1.92 0.34 8.92
N ILE A 352 -0.95 0.64 8.04
CA ILE A 352 -0.92 1.96 7.39
C ILE A 352 -2.10 2.17 6.45
N ALA A 353 -2.53 1.13 5.70
CA ALA A 353 -3.68 1.24 4.80
C ALA A 353 -5.02 1.40 5.54
N SER A 354 -5.09 1.02 6.82
CA SER A 354 -6.30 1.17 7.65
C SER A 354 -6.44 2.55 8.31
N LEU A 355 -5.42 3.41 8.22
CA LEU A 355 -5.45 4.73 8.85
C LEU A 355 -6.56 5.60 8.28
N SER A 356 -7.48 6.02 9.14
CA SER A 356 -8.66 6.80 8.77
C SER A 356 -8.29 8.15 8.16
N ARG A 357 -9.03 8.56 7.14
CA ARG A 357 -8.89 9.90 6.51
C ARG A 357 -9.25 11.05 7.47
N ARG A 358 -9.90 10.80 8.59
CA ARG A 358 -10.21 11.82 9.61
C ARG A 358 -8.98 12.29 10.41
N ILE A 359 -7.90 11.48 10.47
CA ILE A 359 -6.63 11.91 11.06
C ILE A 359 -6.03 13.00 10.18
N LYS A 360 -5.64 14.11 10.75
CA LYS A 360 -4.98 15.20 10.04
C LYS A 360 -3.63 14.77 9.47
N ARG A 361 -3.40 14.98 8.18
CA ARG A 361 -2.11 14.76 7.52
C ARG A 361 -1.25 16.03 7.62
N LYS A 362 -0.01 15.86 8.03
CA LYS A 362 1.00 16.94 8.11
C LYS A 362 2.18 16.55 7.24
N ILE A 363 2.34 17.30 6.16
CA ILE A 363 3.43 17.07 5.20
C ILE A 363 4.71 17.66 5.76
N LEU A 364 5.78 16.87 5.75
CA LEU A 364 7.14 17.26 6.10
C LEU A 364 8.02 17.14 4.85
N SER A 365 8.60 18.24 4.44
CA SER A 365 9.54 18.35 3.30
C SER A 365 10.94 17.84 3.69
#